data_944b26e85c937ded6c2703a155fcd2d2
#
_entry.id   944b26e85c937ded6c2703a155fcd2d2
#
_cell.length_a   1.000
_cell.length_b   1.000
_cell.length_c   1.000
_cell.angle_alpha   90.00
_cell.angle_beta   90.00
_cell.angle_gamma   90.00
#
_symmetry.space_group_name_H-M   'P 1'
#
loop_
_entity.id
_entity.type
_entity.pdbx_description
1 polymer ?
#
loop_
_entity_poly.entity_id
_entity_poly.type
_entity_poly.pdbx_seq_one_letter_code
_entity_poly.pdbx_strand_id
1 'polypeptide(L)'
;MKRRSGIQIMGKLIGLIRPLMHVMAAAILLGVTGYLCAIFLTVLAGVGILQIMGIWQGVSLTTLFVCLAVIAVLRGILHYGEQACNHYIAFKLLALIRHKVFAVLRKLCPAKLDGRDKGNLISIITTDIEL
;
A
#
# COMPACT_ATOMS: atom_id res chain seq x y z
N MET A 1 -32.71 -10.82 -11.08
CA MET A 1 -31.35 -10.27 -10.93
C MET A 1 -30.36 -11.42 -10.93
N LYS A 2 -29.54 -11.57 -11.97
CA LYS A 2 -28.47 -12.59 -11.99
C LYS A 2 -27.44 -12.21 -10.91
N ARG A 3 -27.34 -13.03 -9.87
CA ARG A 3 -26.32 -12.92 -8.81
C ARG A 3 -24.96 -13.08 -9.51
N ARG A 4 -24.24 -11.99 -9.70
CA ARG A 4 -22.90 -12.04 -10.30
C ARG A 4 -22.00 -12.84 -9.38
N SER A 5 -21.37 -13.88 -9.93
CA SER A 5 -20.40 -14.70 -9.18
C SER A 5 -19.29 -13.78 -8.60
N GLY A 6 -18.89 -14.03 -7.36
CA GLY A 6 -17.82 -13.27 -6.71
C GLY A 6 -16.54 -13.20 -7.55
N ILE A 7 -16.26 -14.23 -8.34
CA ILE A 7 -15.12 -14.29 -9.28
C ILE A 7 -15.24 -13.22 -10.39
N GLN A 8 -16.44 -12.93 -10.89
CA GLN A 8 -16.65 -11.89 -11.91
C GLN A 8 -16.45 -10.48 -11.34
N ILE A 9 -16.84 -10.27 -10.09
CA ILE A 9 -16.61 -9.01 -9.36
C ILE A 9 -15.14 -8.82 -9.10
N MET A 10 -14.46 -9.88 -8.65
CA MET A 10 -13.01 -9.91 -8.44
C MET A 10 -12.24 -9.61 -9.73
N GLY A 11 -12.60 -10.23 -10.85
CA GLY A 11 -11.97 -9.96 -12.15
C GLY A 11 -12.14 -8.51 -12.62
N LYS A 12 -13.29 -7.89 -12.36
CA LYS A 12 -13.51 -6.47 -12.66
C LYS A 12 -12.71 -5.54 -11.77
N LEU A 13 -12.55 -5.86 -10.49
CA LEU A 13 -11.70 -5.11 -9.55
C LEU A 13 -10.22 -5.20 -9.97
N ILE A 14 -9.75 -6.40 -10.34
CA ILE A 14 -8.38 -6.59 -10.86
C ILE A 14 -8.17 -5.79 -12.15
N GLY A 15 -9.14 -5.77 -13.06
CA GLY A 15 -9.07 -4.94 -14.27
C GLY A 15 -9.03 -3.44 -13.99
N LEU A 16 -9.63 -2.99 -12.89
CA LEU A 16 -9.59 -1.60 -12.46
C LEU A 16 -8.22 -1.19 -11.93
N ILE A 17 -7.50 -2.13 -11.30
CA ILE A 17 -6.18 -1.92 -10.67
C ILE A 17 -5.05 -2.02 -11.71
N ARG A 18 -5.32 -2.58 -12.88
CA ARG A 18 -4.32 -2.80 -13.93
C ARG A 18 -3.41 -1.59 -14.23
N PRO A 19 -3.91 -0.35 -14.36
CA PRO A 19 -3.05 0.82 -14.58
C PRO A 19 -2.16 1.16 -13.38
N LEU A 20 -2.47 0.62 -12.18
CA LEU A 20 -1.73 0.86 -10.94
C LEU A 20 -0.73 -0.27 -10.62
N MET A 21 -0.65 -1.33 -11.45
CA MET A 21 0.21 -2.48 -11.18
C MET A 21 1.69 -2.12 -11.06
N HIS A 22 2.17 -1.12 -11.81
CA HIS A 22 3.54 -0.65 -11.74
C HIS A 22 3.87 -0.03 -10.37
N VAL A 23 2.96 0.79 -9.85
CA VAL A 23 3.10 1.41 -8.53
C VAL A 23 2.98 0.36 -7.42
N MET A 24 2.09 -0.63 -7.58
CA MET A 24 1.98 -1.75 -6.64
C MET A 24 3.24 -2.60 -6.62
N ALA A 25 3.83 -2.90 -7.77
CA ALA A 25 5.10 -3.62 -7.85
C ALA A 25 6.24 -2.85 -7.18
N ALA A 26 6.31 -1.53 -7.40
CA ALA A 26 7.28 -0.67 -6.73
C ALA A 26 7.09 -0.66 -5.20
N ALA A 27 5.86 -0.59 -4.71
CA ALA A 27 5.55 -0.65 -3.28
C ALA A 27 5.98 -1.98 -2.66
N ILE A 28 5.75 -3.11 -3.34
CA ILE A 28 6.17 -4.44 -2.88
C ILE A 28 7.69 -4.54 -2.83
N LEU A 29 8.39 -4.07 -3.86
CA LEU A 29 9.86 -4.08 -3.89
C LEU A 29 10.46 -3.23 -2.78
N LEU A 30 9.92 -2.03 -2.55
CA LEU A 30 10.34 -1.15 -1.47
C LEU A 30 10.09 -1.79 -0.10
N GLY A 31 8.93 -2.41 0.09
CA GLY A 31 8.58 -3.12 1.31
C GLY A 31 9.51 -4.29 1.60
N VAL A 32 9.73 -5.17 0.61
CA VAL A 32 10.64 -6.32 0.74
C VAL A 32 12.07 -5.87 1.07
N THR A 33 12.58 -4.86 0.36
CA THR A 33 13.93 -4.31 0.62
C THR A 33 14.01 -3.70 2.01
N GLY A 34 12.97 -2.98 2.45
CA GLY A 34 12.88 -2.43 3.81
C GLY A 34 12.90 -3.51 4.89
N TYR A 35 12.19 -4.63 4.69
CA TYR A 35 12.22 -5.77 5.62
C TYR A 35 13.58 -6.46 5.65
N LEU A 36 14.26 -6.61 4.52
CA LEU A 36 15.63 -7.13 4.47
C LEU A 36 16.57 -6.23 5.27
N CYS A 37 16.49 -4.91 5.12
CA CYS A 37 17.25 -3.97 5.94
C CYS A 37 16.96 -4.15 7.44
N ALA A 38 15.70 -4.40 7.83
CA ALA A 38 15.34 -4.66 9.22
C ALA A 38 16.02 -5.92 9.78
N ILE A 39 16.05 -7.01 9.00
CA ILE A 39 16.72 -8.25 9.38
C ILE A 39 18.22 -8.02 9.55
N PHE A 40 18.86 -7.32 8.61
CA PHE A 40 20.28 -7.01 8.72
C PHE A 40 20.60 -6.12 9.94
N LEU A 41 19.74 -5.15 10.27
CA LEU A 41 19.90 -4.35 11.48
C LEU A 41 19.89 -5.20 12.74
N THR A 42 18.96 -6.15 12.83
CA THR A 42 18.83 -7.05 13.98
C THR A 42 20.06 -7.96 14.09
N VAL A 43 20.53 -8.52 12.98
CA VAL A 43 21.72 -9.38 12.94
C VAL A 43 22.98 -8.60 13.34
N LEU A 44 23.18 -7.42 12.77
CA LEU A 44 24.34 -6.57 13.10
C LEU A 44 24.31 -6.10 14.55
N ALA A 45 23.14 -5.81 15.10
CA ALA A 45 23.01 -5.48 16.52
C ALA A 45 23.41 -6.68 17.42
N GLY A 46 22.99 -7.89 17.06
CA GLY A 46 23.39 -9.11 17.73
C GLY A 46 24.90 -9.34 17.68
N VAL A 47 25.52 -9.14 16.51
CA VAL A 47 26.99 -9.21 16.34
C VAL A 47 27.68 -8.18 17.22
N GLY A 48 27.13 -6.96 17.31
CA GLY A 48 27.66 -5.90 18.19
C GLY A 48 27.68 -6.30 19.66
N ILE A 49 26.62 -6.95 20.13
CA ILE A 49 26.56 -7.47 21.52
C ILE A 49 27.65 -8.52 21.75
N LEU A 50 27.77 -9.50 20.83
CA LEU A 50 28.81 -10.54 20.92
C LEU A 50 30.20 -9.97 20.92
N GLN A 51 30.47 -8.89 20.19
CA GLN A 51 31.73 -8.21 20.16
C GLN A 51 32.04 -7.49 21.49
N ILE A 52 31.06 -6.81 22.08
CA ILE A 52 31.18 -6.18 23.39
C ILE A 52 31.48 -7.21 24.48
N MET A 53 30.87 -8.38 24.38
CA MET A 53 31.11 -9.52 25.30
C MET A 53 32.46 -10.20 25.08
N GLY A 54 33.24 -9.81 24.07
CA GLY A 54 34.55 -10.39 23.76
C GLY A 54 34.50 -11.76 23.13
N ILE A 55 33.31 -12.26 22.76
CA ILE A 55 33.11 -13.61 22.19
C ILE A 55 33.54 -13.64 20.72
N TRP A 56 33.39 -12.53 20.01
CA TRP A 56 33.71 -12.41 18.58
C TRP A 56 34.36 -11.07 18.27
N GLN A 57 35.46 -11.07 17.50
CA GLN A 57 36.23 -9.85 17.19
C GLN A 57 36.55 -9.77 15.69
N GLY A 58 35.57 -10.02 14.82
CA GLY A 58 35.80 -10.05 13.39
C GLY A 58 35.83 -8.67 12.69
N VAL A 59 35.18 -7.65 13.26
CA VAL A 59 35.02 -6.32 12.66
C VAL A 59 35.20 -5.24 13.72
N SER A 60 35.70 -4.05 13.35
CA SER A 60 35.83 -2.97 14.33
C SER A 60 34.47 -2.44 14.76
N LEU A 61 34.33 -2.07 16.02
CA LEU A 61 33.08 -1.52 16.59
C LEU A 61 32.62 -0.27 15.84
N THR A 62 33.56 0.56 15.39
CA THR A 62 33.28 1.76 14.59
C THR A 62 32.67 1.41 13.24
N THR A 63 33.20 0.40 12.54
CA THR A 63 32.63 -0.06 11.26
C THR A 63 31.23 -0.60 11.43
N LEU A 64 31.02 -1.36 12.48
CA LEU A 64 29.68 -1.90 12.81
C LEU A 64 28.67 -0.78 13.05
N PHE A 65 29.05 0.24 13.81
CA PHE A 65 28.22 1.41 14.09
C PHE A 65 27.87 2.19 12.82
N VAL A 66 28.83 2.44 11.94
CA VAL A 66 28.62 3.11 10.66
C VAL A 66 27.66 2.30 9.76
N CYS A 67 27.85 0.98 9.66
CA CYS A 67 26.95 0.11 8.90
C CYS A 67 25.51 0.15 9.46
N LEU A 68 25.34 0.07 10.77
CA LEU A 68 24.04 0.18 11.41
C LEU A 68 23.36 1.53 11.11
N ALA A 69 24.10 2.63 11.22
CA ALA A 69 23.58 3.96 10.92
C ALA A 69 23.13 4.11 9.46
N VAL A 70 23.96 3.65 8.51
CA VAL A 70 23.63 3.69 7.07
C VAL A 70 22.39 2.86 6.75
N ILE A 71 22.32 1.63 7.26
CA ILE A 71 21.18 0.74 7.02
C ILE A 71 19.91 1.30 7.67
N ALA A 72 20.01 1.90 8.85
CA ALA A 72 18.87 2.52 9.53
C ALA A 72 18.28 3.70 8.73
N VAL A 73 19.14 4.58 8.20
CA VAL A 73 18.71 5.69 7.34
C VAL A 73 18.09 5.18 6.04
N LEU A 74 18.74 4.20 5.40
CA LEU A 74 18.23 3.58 4.17
C LEU A 74 16.86 2.94 4.39
N ARG A 75 16.66 2.23 5.49
CA ARG A 75 15.37 1.66 5.87
C ARG A 75 14.29 2.73 6.04
N GLY A 76 14.62 3.85 6.66
CA GLY A 76 13.70 4.99 6.82
C GLY A 76 13.24 5.53 5.47
N ILE A 77 14.15 5.74 4.53
CA ILE A 77 13.86 6.21 3.17
C ILE A 77 12.99 5.20 2.41
N LEU A 78 13.34 3.92 2.47
CA LEU A 78 12.58 2.84 1.81
C LEU A 78 11.15 2.74 2.36
N HIS A 79 10.99 2.83 3.67
CA HIS A 79 9.67 2.81 4.31
C HIS A 79 8.84 4.03 3.93
N TYR A 80 9.43 5.20 3.88
CA TYR A 80 8.75 6.40 3.40
C TYR A 80 8.28 6.25 1.94
N GLY A 81 9.13 5.74 1.05
CA GLY A 81 8.77 5.47 -0.34
C GLY A 81 7.64 4.46 -0.47
N GLU A 82 7.65 3.39 0.32
CA GLU A 82 6.57 2.39 0.38
C GLU A 82 5.24 3.03 0.79
N GLN A 83 5.23 3.80 1.86
CA GLN A 83 4.03 4.50 2.34
C GLN A 83 3.50 5.51 1.32
N ALA A 84 4.38 6.27 0.67
CA ALA A 84 4.00 7.19 -0.38
C ALA A 84 3.33 6.46 -1.57
N CYS A 85 3.86 5.31 -1.99
CA CYS A 85 3.25 4.46 -3.01
C CYS A 85 1.88 3.94 -2.59
N ASN A 86 1.73 3.48 -1.35
CA ASN A 86 0.48 2.97 -0.82
C ASN A 86 -0.61 4.06 -0.79
N HIS A 87 -0.28 5.26 -0.34
CA HIS A 87 -1.19 6.41 -0.37
C HIS A 87 -1.58 6.80 -1.80
N TYR A 88 -0.61 6.84 -2.71
CA TYR A 88 -0.89 7.12 -4.12
C TYR A 88 -1.86 6.11 -4.73
N ILE A 89 -1.68 4.81 -4.46
CA ILE A 89 -2.56 3.74 -4.93
C ILE A 89 -3.97 3.95 -4.35
N ALA A 90 -4.08 4.21 -3.05
CA ALA A 90 -5.37 4.40 -2.39
C ALA A 90 -6.15 5.58 -2.99
N PHE A 91 -5.52 6.74 -3.15
CA PHE A 91 -6.17 7.92 -3.73
C PHE A 91 -6.53 7.74 -5.20
N LYS A 92 -5.66 7.09 -5.97
CA LYS A 92 -5.93 6.82 -7.40
C LYS A 92 -7.09 5.84 -7.56
N LEU A 93 -7.13 4.80 -6.73
CA LEU A 93 -8.21 3.82 -6.73
C LEU A 93 -9.54 4.48 -6.34
N LEU A 94 -9.54 5.30 -5.30
CA LEU A 94 -10.69 6.06 -4.86
C LEU A 94 -11.25 6.96 -5.98
N ALA A 95 -10.38 7.69 -6.67
CA ALA A 95 -10.75 8.53 -7.80
C ALA A 95 -11.35 7.71 -8.96
N LEU A 96 -10.77 6.54 -9.28
CA LEU A 96 -11.29 5.65 -10.32
C LEU A 96 -12.66 5.09 -9.97
N ILE A 97 -12.89 4.71 -8.71
CA ILE A 97 -14.19 4.23 -8.23
C ILE A 97 -15.23 5.35 -8.30
N ARG A 98 -14.92 6.55 -7.83
CA ARG A 98 -15.80 7.72 -7.92
C ARG A 98 -16.18 8.01 -9.38
N HIS A 99 -15.25 8.01 -10.29
CA HIS A 99 -15.50 8.22 -11.71
C HIS A 99 -16.43 7.18 -12.32
N LYS A 100 -16.25 5.89 -11.98
CA LYS A 100 -17.12 4.81 -12.45
C LYS A 100 -18.52 4.90 -11.89
N VAL A 101 -18.65 5.16 -10.59
CA VAL A 101 -19.96 5.33 -9.93
C VAL A 101 -20.69 6.51 -10.55
N PHE A 102 -20.02 7.65 -10.74
CA PHE A 102 -20.61 8.83 -11.36
C PHE A 102 -21.07 8.57 -12.82
N ALA A 103 -20.25 7.84 -13.60
CA ALA A 103 -20.60 7.48 -14.97
C ALA A 103 -21.84 6.55 -15.03
N VAL A 104 -21.97 5.63 -14.08
CA VAL A 104 -23.16 4.74 -13.96
C VAL A 104 -24.40 5.55 -13.56
N LEU A 105 -24.29 6.44 -12.56
CA LEU A 105 -25.38 7.31 -12.13
C LEU A 105 -25.86 8.20 -13.26
N ARG A 106 -24.93 8.78 -14.03
CA ARG A 106 -25.25 9.63 -15.19
C ARG A 106 -25.99 8.88 -16.30
N LYS A 107 -25.71 7.57 -16.46
CA LYS A 107 -26.45 6.69 -17.40
C LYS A 107 -27.82 6.28 -16.90
N LEU A 108 -28.03 6.26 -15.59
CA LEU A 108 -29.30 5.89 -14.95
C LEU A 108 -30.27 7.08 -14.81
N CYS A 109 -29.85 8.27 -15.20
CA CYS A 109 -30.55 9.55 -15.08
C CYS A 109 -31.80 9.65 -15.97
N PRO A 110 -32.73 10.54 -15.68
CA PRO A 110 -33.33 10.91 -14.41
C PRO A 110 -34.53 10.03 -14.04
N ALA A 111 -35.09 9.27 -14.99
CA ALA A 111 -36.36 8.54 -14.84
C ALA A 111 -36.31 7.34 -13.87
N LYS A 112 -35.14 6.76 -13.61
CA LYS A 112 -35.01 5.63 -12.68
C LYS A 112 -34.63 6.04 -11.25
N LEU A 113 -34.26 7.28 -11.04
CA LEU A 113 -33.90 7.82 -9.72
C LEU A 113 -35.08 8.48 -9.00
N ASP A 114 -36.19 8.75 -9.71
CA ASP A 114 -37.36 9.42 -9.17
C ASP A 114 -38.15 8.61 -8.11
N GLY A 115 -37.86 7.31 -8.01
CA GLY A 115 -38.50 6.43 -7.01
C GLY A 115 -37.58 6.04 -5.84
N ARG A 116 -36.36 6.55 -5.76
CA ARG A 116 -35.41 6.26 -4.68
C ARG A 116 -34.96 7.53 -3.97
N ASP A 117 -34.84 7.40 -2.66
CA ASP A 117 -34.39 8.47 -1.78
C ASP A 117 -32.98 8.95 -2.20
N LYS A 118 -32.94 10.12 -2.87
CA LYS A 118 -31.70 10.72 -3.43
C LYS A 118 -30.66 10.98 -2.35
N GLY A 119 -31.13 11.31 -1.14
CA GLY A 119 -30.24 11.54 0.01
C GLY A 119 -29.53 10.27 0.47
N ASN A 120 -30.22 9.15 0.49
CA ASN A 120 -29.65 7.86 0.87
C ASN A 120 -28.63 7.35 -0.15
N LEU A 121 -28.86 7.56 -1.45
CA LEU A 121 -27.90 7.21 -2.51
C LEU A 121 -26.62 8.03 -2.44
N ILE A 122 -26.71 9.33 -2.18
CA ILE A 122 -25.55 10.21 -2.03
C ILE A 122 -24.78 9.83 -0.77
N SER A 123 -25.46 9.53 0.33
CA SER A 123 -24.85 9.08 1.58
C SER A 123 -24.07 7.77 1.39
N ILE A 124 -24.64 6.77 0.73
CA ILE A 124 -23.96 5.49 0.45
C ILE A 124 -22.71 5.71 -0.41
N ILE A 125 -22.79 6.55 -1.45
CA ILE A 125 -21.67 6.82 -2.34
C ILE A 125 -20.53 7.55 -1.62
N THR A 126 -20.84 8.48 -0.75
CA THR A 126 -19.80 9.23 0.00
C THR A 126 -19.22 8.39 1.14
N THR A 127 -20.05 7.68 1.88
CA THR A 127 -19.60 6.91 3.06
C THR A 127 -18.90 5.61 2.66
N ASP A 128 -19.45 4.85 1.69
CA ASP A 128 -18.86 3.56 1.28
C ASP A 128 -17.63 3.69 0.39
N ILE A 129 -17.36 4.86 -0.16
CA ILE A 129 -16.17 5.12 -0.99
C ILE A 129 -15.03 5.72 -0.14
N GLU A 130 -15.33 6.36 0.99
CA GLU A 130 -14.33 6.98 1.86
C GLU A 130 -13.85 6.07 3.00
N LEU A 131 -14.58 5.00 3.28
CA LEU A 131 -14.17 3.93 4.20
C LEU A 131 -13.34 2.88 3.47
#